data_432f337974d39c606e83363e52fc50b9
#
_entry.id   432f337974d39c606e83363e52fc50b9
#
_cell.length_a   1.000
_cell.length_b   1.000
_cell.length_c   1.000
_cell.angle_alpha   90.00
_cell.angle_beta   90.00
_cell.angle_gamma   90.00
#
_symmetry.space_group_name_H-M   'P 1'
#
loop_
_entity.id
_entity.type
_entity.pdbx_description
1 polymer ?
#
loop_
_entity_poly.entity_id
_entity_poly.type
_entity_poly.pdbx_seq_one_letter_code
_entity_poly.pdbx_strand_id
1 'polypeptide(L)'
;LLAAGTLVAAPLPGKDPVLLGPYMGIAHDRGLTIKEVTGSDFASEFKGAPSPIPNFGMTDDAYWTRFDLANPSPSPRSLMVEVAMPHLDDVRLYVPEGRLFHEYVSGRNYPFSTRAVAHENYVFPVELPPYFQGTLYMRFEQEGTFQLPVYLWDADNFHQADRLKQLVLGSY
;
A
#
# COMPACT_ATOMS: atom_id res chain seq x y z
N LEU A 1 1.69 27.28 -13.85
CA LEU A 1 2.58 26.11 -13.89
C LEU A 1 2.45 25.39 -12.55
N LEU A 2 1.54 24.46 -12.46
CA LEU A 2 1.49 23.53 -11.32
C LEU A 2 2.71 22.61 -11.44
N ALA A 3 3.64 22.76 -10.52
CA ALA A 3 4.75 21.84 -10.36
C ALA A 3 4.19 20.41 -10.30
N ALA A 4 4.85 19.45 -10.94
CA ALA A 4 4.54 18.03 -10.89
C ALA A 4 4.29 17.67 -9.41
N GLY A 5 3.01 17.37 -9.08
CA GLY A 5 2.49 17.54 -7.75
C GLY A 5 3.27 16.80 -6.67
N THR A 6 3.73 17.55 -5.71
CA THR A 6 4.10 17.02 -4.41
C THR A 6 2.85 16.31 -3.87
N LEU A 7 2.89 14.98 -3.73
CA LEU A 7 1.80 14.26 -3.11
C LEU A 7 1.60 14.77 -1.69
N VAL A 8 0.36 15.00 -1.30
CA VAL A 8 0.03 15.29 0.10
C VAL A 8 0.22 14.00 0.89
N ALA A 9 0.98 14.06 1.98
CA ALA A 9 1.16 12.90 2.85
C ALA A 9 -0.19 12.42 3.39
N ALA A 10 -0.37 11.10 3.42
CA ALA A 10 -1.56 10.52 4.02
C ALA A 10 -1.54 10.77 5.54
N PRO A 11 -2.69 11.10 6.16
CA PRO A 11 -2.75 11.23 7.61
C PRO A 11 -2.48 9.88 8.27
N LEU A 12 -1.83 9.89 9.44
CA LEU A 12 -1.67 8.67 10.21
C LEU A 12 -3.02 8.26 10.83
N PRO A 13 -3.34 6.96 10.83
CA PRO A 13 -4.62 6.50 11.35
C PRO A 13 -4.73 6.64 12.86
N GLY A 14 -5.93 6.97 13.33
CA GLY A 14 -6.32 6.83 14.73
C GLY A 14 -6.98 5.47 14.96
N LYS A 15 -8.19 5.49 15.52
CA LYS A 15 -8.98 4.27 15.76
C LYS A 15 -9.42 3.59 14.46
N ASP A 16 -9.80 4.39 13.46
CA ASP A 16 -10.28 3.91 12.18
C ASP A 16 -9.16 3.96 11.13
N PRO A 17 -9.20 3.08 10.11
CA PRO A 17 -8.21 3.12 9.04
C PRO A 17 -8.38 4.33 8.14
N VAL A 18 -7.29 4.70 7.48
CA VAL A 18 -7.28 5.73 6.44
C VAL A 18 -7.30 5.05 5.07
N LEU A 19 -8.24 5.43 4.22
CA LEU A 19 -8.27 4.99 2.83
C LEU A 19 -7.17 5.73 2.05
N LEU A 20 -6.20 5.00 1.51
CA LEU A 20 -5.01 5.58 0.89
C LEU A 20 -5.21 6.12 -0.53
N GLY A 21 -6.25 5.64 -1.24
CA GLY A 21 -6.50 6.05 -2.63
C GLY A 21 -6.42 7.54 -2.90
N PRO A 22 -7.04 8.43 -2.07
CA PRO A 22 -6.97 9.87 -2.28
C PRO A 22 -5.56 10.47 -2.24
N TYR A 23 -4.60 9.74 -1.66
CA TYR A 23 -3.21 10.19 -1.46
C TYR A 23 -2.25 9.50 -2.42
N MET A 24 -2.74 8.65 -3.32
CA MET A 24 -1.91 7.87 -4.23
C MET A 24 -1.66 8.57 -5.55
N GLY A 25 -0.42 8.42 -6.04
CA GLY A 25 -0.12 8.56 -7.46
C GLY A 25 -0.08 7.18 -8.12
N ILE A 26 -0.55 7.08 -9.35
CA ILE A 26 -0.66 5.83 -10.11
C ILE A 26 0.07 5.97 -11.43
N ALA A 27 0.83 4.94 -11.81
CA ALA A 27 1.52 4.87 -13.10
C ALA A 27 1.44 3.45 -13.66
N HIS A 28 1.43 3.33 -15.00
CA HIS A 28 1.58 2.03 -15.66
C HIS A 28 2.97 1.46 -15.41
N ASP A 29 3.03 0.15 -15.20
CA ASP A 29 4.30 -0.57 -15.19
C ASP A 29 4.81 -0.73 -16.63
N ARG A 30 6.07 -0.37 -16.82
CA ARG A 30 6.78 -0.52 -18.11
C ARG A 30 7.94 -1.50 -18.00
N GLY A 31 7.85 -2.47 -17.08
CA GLY A 31 8.90 -3.43 -16.84
C GLY A 31 10.09 -2.86 -16.06
N LEU A 32 9.84 -1.80 -15.26
CA LEU A 32 10.87 -1.13 -14.50
C LEU A 32 11.04 -1.74 -13.11
N THR A 33 12.24 -1.66 -12.59
CA THR A 33 12.56 -2.03 -11.21
C THR A 33 12.19 -0.90 -10.26
N ILE A 34 12.13 -1.20 -8.95
CA ILE A 34 11.90 -0.18 -7.93
C ILE A 34 12.94 0.96 -8.01
N LYS A 35 14.17 0.65 -8.30
CA LYS A 35 15.25 1.65 -8.44
C LYS A 35 14.97 2.63 -9.58
N GLU A 36 14.45 2.14 -10.69
CA GLU A 36 14.11 2.98 -11.85
C GLU A 36 12.84 3.79 -11.59
N VAL A 37 11.83 3.19 -10.98
CA VAL A 37 10.55 3.83 -10.65
C VAL A 37 10.73 4.97 -9.64
N THR A 38 11.67 4.85 -8.72
CA THR A 38 11.98 5.89 -7.74
C THR A 38 12.86 7.01 -8.27
N GLY A 39 13.35 6.86 -9.49
CA GLY A 39 14.15 7.88 -10.16
C GLY A 39 13.33 9.12 -10.55
N SER A 40 14.01 10.27 -10.64
CA SER A 40 13.37 11.54 -10.99
C SER A 40 12.71 11.52 -12.37
N ASP A 41 13.25 10.73 -13.29
CA ASP A 41 12.74 10.64 -14.68
C ASP A 41 11.34 9.99 -14.74
N PHE A 42 11.04 9.08 -13.81
CA PHE A 42 9.75 8.39 -13.74
C PHE A 42 8.71 9.14 -12.90
N ALA A 43 9.12 10.09 -12.08
CA ALA A 43 8.23 10.78 -11.13
C ALA A 43 7.00 11.43 -11.80
N SER A 44 7.16 11.96 -13.01
CA SER A 44 6.09 12.61 -13.76
C SER A 44 5.05 11.64 -14.33
N GLU A 45 5.34 10.34 -14.37
CA GLU A 45 4.41 9.32 -14.84
C GLU A 45 3.30 9.03 -13.82
N PHE A 46 3.53 9.33 -12.55
CA PHE A 46 2.51 9.17 -11.52
C PHE A 46 1.46 10.26 -11.61
N LYS A 47 0.21 9.84 -11.73
CA LYS A 47 -0.97 10.72 -11.75
C LYS A 47 -1.83 10.45 -10.53
N GLY A 48 -2.51 11.47 -10.03
CA GLY A 48 -3.44 11.31 -8.92
C GLY A 48 -4.51 10.28 -9.21
N ALA A 49 -4.91 9.53 -8.19
CA ALA A 49 -5.96 8.53 -8.31
C ALA A 49 -7.28 9.19 -8.70
N PRO A 50 -8.02 8.63 -9.68
CA PRO A 50 -9.28 9.24 -10.14
C PRO A 50 -10.42 9.08 -9.14
N SER A 51 -10.30 8.17 -8.20
CA SER A 51 -11.29 7.94 -7.14
C SER A 51 -10.62 7.45 -5.86
N PRO A 52 -11.29 7.54 -4.70
CA PRO A 52 -10.75 7.02 -3.43
C PRO A 52 -10.42 5.52 -3.46
N ILE A 53 -11.13 4.75 -4.26
CA ILE A 53 -10.83 3.35 -4.56
C ILE A 53 -10.58 3.26 -6.06
N PRO A 54 -9.30 3.28 -6.50
CA PRO A 54 -8.97 3.21 -7.92
C PRO A 54 -9.54 1.95 -8.57
N ASN A 55 -10.16 2.13 -9.73
CA ASN A 55 -10.69 1.04 -10.55
C ASN A 55 -9.96 1.07 -11.90
N PHE A 56 -9.30 -0.04 -12.23
CA PHE A 56 -8.49 -0.16 -13.45
C PHE A 56 -9.24 -0.81 -14.60
N GLY A 57 -10.52 -1.19 -14.39
CA GLY A 57 -11.30 -1.87 -15.41
C GLY A 57 -10.73 -3.26 -15.73
N MET A 58 -10.96 -3.72 -16.97
CA MET A 58 -10.31 -4.94 -17.46
C MET A 58 -8.94 -4.61 -18.01
N THR A 59 -7.91 -5.25 -17.44
CA THR A 59 -6.53 -5.03 -17.82
C THR A 59 -5.69 -6.27 -17.54
N ASP A 60 -4.66 -6.47 -18.34
CA ASP A 60 -3.60 -7.45 -18.11
C ASP A 60 -2.30 -6.73 -17.69
N ASP A 61 -2.37 -5.41 -17.53
CA ASP A 61 -1.23 -4.59 -17.17
C ASP A 61 -0.98 -4.61 -15.67
N ALA A 62 0.28 -4.39 -15.31
CA ALA A 62 0.67 -4.08 -13.95
C ALA A 62 0.73 -2.57 -13.74
N TYR A 63 0.56 -2.14 -12.49
CA TYR A 63 0.56 -0.74 -12.10
C TYR A 63 1.47 -0.50 -10.92
N TRP A 64 2.11 0.66 -10.90
CA TRP A 64 2.80 1.21 -9.77
C TRP A 64 1.93 2.25 -9.08
N THR A 65 1.97 2.27 -7.76
CA THR A 65 1.40 3.34 -6.95
C THR A 65 2.44 3.86 -5.98
N ARG A 66 2.27 5.09 -5.53
CA ARG A 66 3.10 5.68 -4.47
C ARG A 66 2.25 6.55 -3.57
N PHE A 67 2.64 6.64 -2.31
CA PHE A 67 2.04 7.54 -1.34
C PHE A 67 3.08 7.95 -0.29
N ASP A 68 2.93 9.15 0.24
CA ASP A 68 3.85 9.70 1.23
C ASP A 68 3.31 9.45 2.64
N LEU A 69 4.20 9.09 3.55
CA LEU A 69 3.92 8.99 4.99
C LEU A 69 4.92 9.83 5.77
N ALA A 70 4.46 10.35 6.91
CA ALA A 70 5.30 11.07 7.84
C ALA A 70 4.94 10.67 9.27
N ASN A 71 5.96 10.47 10.10
CA ASN A 71 5.80 10.30 11.55
C ASN A 71 6.47 11.50 12.24
N PRO A 72 5.70 12.53 12.63
CA PRO A 72 6.29 13.72 13.27
C PRO A 72 6.64 13.51 14.75
N SER A 73 6.36 12.34 15.28
CA SER A 73 6.55 11.97 16.69
C SER A 73 7.99 11.52 16.99
N PRO A 74 8.50 11.73 18.22
CA PRO A 74 9.78 11.16 18.66
C PRO A 74 9.70 9.65 18.94
N SER A 75 8.52 9.04 18.83
CA SER A 75 8.31 7.61 19.05
C SER A 75 8.06 6.89 17.72
N PRO A 76 8.54 5.64 17.56
CA PRO A 76 8.21 4.86 16.37
C PRO A 76 6.71 4.59 16.29
N ARG A 77 6.20 4.38 15.08
CA ARG A 77 4.80 4.10 14.81
C ARG A 77 4.65 2.79 14.08
N SER A 78 3.86 1.87 14.64
CA SER A 78 3.55 0.57 14.02
C SER A 78 2.23 0.66 13.27
N LEU A 79 2.28 0.41 11.97
CA LEU A 79 1.15 0.49 11.05
C LEU A 79 0.95 -0.83 10.31
N MET A 80 -0.24 -1.01 9.73
CA MET A 80 -0.55 -2.07 8.77
C MET A 80 -1.07 -1.46 7.49
N VAL A 81 -0.56 -1.90 6.35
CA VAL A 81 -1.11 -1.58 5.04
C VAL A 81 -1.93 -2.79 4.60
N GLU A 82 -3.22 -2.60 4.42
CA GLU A 82 -4.14 -3.66 3.99
C GLU A 82 -4.63 -3.39 2.57
N VAL A 83 -4.42 -4.36 1.68
CA VAL A 83 -5.02 -4.38 0.36
C VAL A 83 -6.23 -5.30 0.42
N ALA A 84 -7.42 -4.71 0.45
CA ALA A 84 -8.68 -5.44 0.64
C ALA A 84 -9.22 -5.99 -0.69
N MET A 85 -8.36 -6.67 -1.43
CA MET A 85 -8.69 -7.40 -2.64
C MET A 85 -7.96 -8.75 -2.64
N PRO A 86 -8.64 -9.85 -2.24
CA PRO A 86 -7.95 -11.10 -1.89
C PRO A 86 -7.43 -11.92 -3.08
N HIS A 87 -7.65 -11.48 -4.33
CA HIS A 87 -7.36 -12.26 -5.53
C HIS A 87 -6.35 -11.63 -6.47
N LEU A 88 -5.51 -10.71 -5.99
CA LEU A 88 -4.43 -10.16 -6.79
C LEU A 88 -3.36 -11.21 -7.09
N ASP A 89 -2.87 -11.25 -8.32
CA ASP A 89 -1.87 -12.22 -8.75
C ASP A 89 -0.51 -11.94 -8.11
N ASP A 90 -0.10 -10.68 -8.11
CA ASP A 90 1.15 -10.19 -7.49
C ASP A 90 0.90 -8.82 -6.87
N VAL A 91 1.28 -8.67 -5.63
CA VAL A 91 1.23 -7.40 -4.90
C VAL A 91 2.53 -7.21 -4.12
N ARG A 92 3.14 -6.06 -4.30
CA ARG A 92 4.41 -5.72 -3.66
C ARG A 92 4.32 -4.39 -2.95
N LEU A 93 4.93 -4.31 -1.77
CA LEU A 93 5.10 -3.07 -1.03
C LEU A 93 6.59 -2.82 -0.80
N TYR A 94 7.02 -1.62 -1.11
CA TYR A 94 8.39 -1.16 -0.91
C TYR A 94 8.40 -0.04 0.13
N VAL A 95 9.02 -0.33 1.27
CA VAL A 95 9.14 0.60 2.39
C VAL A 95 10.57 1.14 2.43
N PRO A 96 10.77 2.47 2.42
CA PRO A 96 12.13 3.02 2.49
C PRO A 96 12.83 2.60 3.78
N GLU A 97 14.05 2.13 3.66
CA GLU A 97 14.91 1.73 4.76
C GLU A 97 16.32 2.27 4.49
N GLY A 98 16.60 3.47 4.97
CA GLY A 98 17.80 4.21 4.59
C GLY A 98 17.83 4.52 3.10
N ARG A 99 18.86 4.07 2.39
CA ARG A 99 18.99 4.21 0.93
C ARG A 99 18.39 3.07 0.14
N LEU A 100 17.91 2.04 0.82
CA LEU A 100 17.32 0.85 0.23
C LEU A 100 15.82 0.79 0.53
N PHE A 101 15.19 -0.23 -0.03
CA PHE A 101 13.78 -0.54 0.24
C PHE A 101 13.68 -1.94 0.84
N HIS A 102 12.85 -2.06 1.87
CA HIS A 102 12.36 -3.36 2.30
C HIS A 102 11.20 -3.76 1.38
N GLU A 103 11.31 -4.92 0.72
CA GLU A 103 10.30 -5.43 -0.20
C GLU A 103 9.45 -6.50 0.47
N TYR A 104 8.14 -6.31 0.46
CA TYR A 104 7.16 -7.37 0.69
C TYR A 104 6.61 -7.86 -0.64
N VAL A 105 6.53 -9.17 -0.83
CA VAL A 105 5.91 -9.79 -2.01
C VAL A 105 4.82 -10.73 -1.54
N SER A 106 3.64 -10.59 -2.11
CA SER A 106 2.49 -11.46 -1.84
C SER A 106 1.62 -11.54 -3.09
N GLY A 107 0.55 -12.32 -3.02
CA GLY A 107 -0.37 -12.50 -4.12
C GLY A 107 -0.77 -13.95 -4.28
N ARG A 108 -1.70 -14.18 -5.19
CA ARG A 108 -2.20 -15.52 -5.51
C ARG A 108 -1.14 -16.43 -6.10
N ASN A 109 -0.10 -15.86 -6.73
CA ASN A 109 1.03 -16.62 -7.27
C ASN A 109 1.97 -17.19 -6.21
N TYR A 110 1.77 -16.85 -4.93
CA TYR A 110 2.64 -17.24 -3.83
C TYR A 110 1.87 -18.03 -2.78
N PRO A 111 2.52 -19.00 -2.08
CA PRO A 111 1.87 -19.75 -1.01
C PRO A 111 1.38 -18.84 0.13
N PHE A 112 0.21 -19.16 0.68
CA PHE A 112 -0.35 -18.41 1.82
C PHE A 112 0.61 -18.33 3.01
N SER A 113 1.39 -19.38 3.24
CA SER A 113 2.39 -19.45 4.31
C SER A 113 3.50 -18.39 4.20
N THR A 114 3.68 -17.79 3.02
CA THR A 114 4.70 -16.74 2.81
C THR A 114 4.21 -15.33 3.14
N ARG A 115 2.94 -15.17 3.49
CA ARG A 115 2.38 -13.86 3.84
C ARG A 115 2.99 -13.34 5.13
N ALA A 116 3.30 -12.03 5.14
CA ALA A 116 3.82 -11.36 6.34
C ALA A 116 2.82 -11.40 7.51
N VAL A 117 1.53 -11.34 7.19
CA VAL A 117 0.42 -11.51 8.14
C VAL A 117 -0.53 -12.56 7.58
N ALA A 118 -0.89 -13.55 8.39
CA ALA A 118 -1.85 -14.58 8.02
C ALA A 118 -3.26 -13.97 8.01
N HIS A 119 -3.72 -13.53 6.86
CA HIS A 119 -4.99 -12.85 6.68
C HIS A 119 -5.55 -13.13 5.28
N GLU A 120 -6.86 -13.07 5.12
CA GLU A 120 -7.53 -13.24 3.82
C GLU A 120 -7.14 -12.17 2.80
N ASN A 121 -6.98 -10.92 3.26
CA ASN A 121 -6.44 -9.83 2.46
C ASN A 121 -4.91 -9.79 2.55
N TYR A 122 -4.29 -8.99 1.68
CA TYR A 122 -2.83 -8.77 1.76
C TYR A 122 -2.55 -7.67 2.78
N VAL A 123 -1.86 -8.05 3.86
CA VAL A 123 -1.55 -7.15 4.97
C VAL A 123 -0.06 -7.10 5.21
N PHE A 124 0.49 -5.89 5.25
CA PHE A 124 1.92 -5.66 5.39
C PHE A 124 2.20 -4.79 6.61
N PRO A 125 3.02 -5.27 7.58
CA PRO A 125 3.44 -4.47 8.71
C PRO A 125 4.44 -3.41 8.26
N VAL A 126 4.24 -2.17 8.73
CA VAL A 126 5.13 -1.04 8.43
C VAL A 126 5.50 -0.34 9.74
N GLU A 127 6.81 -0.29 10.02
CA GLU A 127 7.35 0.48 11.13
C GLU A 127 7.89 1.81 10.61
N LEU A 128 7.33 2.91 11.10
CA LEU A 128 7.86 4.25 10.83
C LEU A 128 8.77 4.67 11.99
N PRO A 129 10.07 4.85 11.76
CA PRO A 129 10.96 5.38 12.78
C PRO A 129 10.51 6.76 13.29
N PRO A 130 11.02 7.21 14.45
CA PRO A 130 10.80 8.59 14.87
C PRO A 130 11.18 9.58 13.77
N TYR A 131 10.34 10.60 13.57
CA TYR A 131 10.54 11.66 12.58
C TYR A 131 10.70 11.17 11.13
N PHE A 132 10.19 9.99 10.83
CA PHE A 132 10.20 9.45 9.46
C PHE A 132 9.44 10.37 8.49
N GLN A 133 10.00 10.54 7.32
CA GLN A 133 9.34 11.18 6.19
C GLN A 133 9.82 10.49 4.92
N GLY A 134 8.89 9.94 4.15
CA GLY A 134 9.27 9.21 2.94
C GLY A 134 8.09 8.75 2.11
N THR A 135 8.41 8.19 0.95
CA THR A 135 7.46 7.69 -0.03
C THR A 135 7.52 6.16 -0.06
N LEU A 136 6.37 5.53 0.09
CA LEU A 136 6.19 4.10 -0.10
C LEU A 136 5.67 3.84 -1.52
N TYR A 137 6.09 2.72 -2.09
CA TYR A 137 5.69 2.30 -3.43
C TYR A 137 5.02 0.95 -3.36
N MET A 138 4.01 0.74 -4.21
CA MET A 138 3.39 -0.56 -4.39
C MET A 138 3.31 -0.91 -5.86
N ARG A 139 3.39 -2.20 -6.15
CA ARG A 139 3.20 -2.72 -7.51
C ARG A 139 2.09 -3.78 -7.47
N PHE A 140 1.17 -3.67 -8.38
CA PHE A 140 0.02 -4.56 -8.48
C PHE A 140 -0.07 -5.18 -9.86
N GLU A 141 -0.35 -6.47 -9.89
CA GLU A 141 -0.59 -7.21 -11.13
C GLU A 141 -1.82 -8.09 -10.96
N GLN A 142 -2.73 -7.97 -11.91
CA GLN A 142 -3.97 -8.73 -11.92
C GLN A 142 -4.43 -8.92 -13.36
N GLU A 143 -4.74 -10.15 -13.72
CA GLU A 143 -5.45 -10.47 -14.95
C GLU A 143 -6.94 -10.20 -14.76
N GLY A 144 -7.54 -9.37 -15.61
CA GLY A 144 -8.96 -9.05 -15.56
C GLY A 144 -9.28 -7.73 -14.85
N THR A 145 -10.49 -7.61 -14.35
CA THR A 145 -10.97 -6.41 -13.68
C THR A 145 -10.54 -6.38 -12.23
N PHE A 146 -9.98 -5.25 -11.78
CA PHE A 146 -9.70 -5.09 -10.37
C PHE A 146 -9.87 -3.65 -9.88
N GLN A 147 -10.21 -3.55 -8.61
CA GLN A 147 -10.21 -2.33 -7.81
C GLN A 147 -9.07 -2.40 -6.80
N LEU A 148 -8.63 -1.25 -6.31
CA LEU A 148 -7.52 -1.17 -5.39
C LEU A 148 -7.91 -0.46 -4.09
N PRO A 149 -8.67 -1.12 -3.20
CA PRO A 149 -8.95 -0.58 -1.87
C PRO A 149 -7.76 -0.84 -0.96
N VAL A 150 -7.00 0.20 -0.66
CA VAL A 150 -5.83 0.14 0.22
C VAL A 150 -6.09 0.98 1.46
N TYR A 151 -5.96 0.35 2.61
CA TYR A 151 -6.18 0.97 3.92
C TYR A 151 -4.90 1.03 4.72
N LEU A 152 -4.70 2.13 5.42
CA LEU A 152 -3.64 2.30 6.40
C LEU A 152 -4.26 2.20 7.79
N TRP A 153 -3.79 1.24 8.58
CA TRP A 153 -4.26 1.00 9.95
C TRP A 153 -3.17 1.29 10.96
N ASP A 154 -3.58 1.78 12.13
CA ASP A 154 -2.79 1.58 13.34
C ASP A 154 -2.72 0.07 13.64
N ALA A 155 -1.53 -0.45 13.94
CA ALA A 155 -1.34 -1.91 14.06
C ALA A 155 -2.21 -2.54 15.15
N ASP A 156 -2.31 -1.90 16.31
CA ASP A 156 -3.13 -2.42 17.43
C ASP A 156 -4.62 -2.39 17.07
N ASN A 157 -5.08 -1.33 16.44
CA ASN A 157 -6.47 -1.21 16.02
C ASN A 157 -6.82 -2.22 14.89
N PHE A 158 -5.88 -2.49 13.99
CA PHE A 158 -6.05 -3.55 13.00
C PHE A 158 -6.27 -4.91 13.66
N HIS A 159 -5.40 -5.29 14.58
CA HIS A 159 -5.51 -6.57 15.28
C HIS A 159 -6.79 -6.67 16.11
N GLN A 160 -7.21 -5.58 16.72
CA GLN A 160 -8.45 -5.53 17.50
C GLN A 160 -9.67 -5.72 16.60
N ALA A 161 -9.74 -5.03 15.47
CA ALA A 161 -10.82 -5.17 14.50
C ALA A 161 -10.88 -6.58 13.90
N ASP A 162 -9.72 -7.16 13.58
CA ASP A 162 -9.62 -8.51 13.05
C ASP A 162 -10.09 -9.56 14.06
N ARG A 163 -9.70 -9.43 15.33
CA ARG A 163 -10.19 -10.30 16.40
C ARG A 163 -11.70 -10.23 16.58
N LEU A 164 -12.28 -9.03 16.56
CA LEU A 164 -13.72 -8.84 16.64
C LEU A 164 -14.45 -9.50 15.46
N LYS A 165 -13.93 -9.34 14.26
CA LYS A 165 -14.46 -9.99 13.06
C LYS A 165 -14.45 -11.51 13.20
N GLN A 166 -13.35 -12.09 13.67
CA GLN A 166 -13.22 -13.53 13.88
C GLN A 166 -14.19 -14.04 14.96
N LEU A 167 -14.39 -13.30 16.05
CA LEU A 167 -15.35 -13.66 17.08
C LEU A 167 -16.78 -13.67 16.55
N VAL A 168 -17.16 -12.70 15.75
CA VAL A 168 -18.51 -12.64 15.15
C VAL A 168 -18.72 -13.76 14.14
N LEU A 169 -17.73 -14.07 13.30
CA LEU A 169 -17.82 -15.11 12.28
C LEU A 169 -17.58 -16.51 12.85
N GLY A 170 -16.85 -16.64 13.95
CA GLY A 170 -16.52 -17.91 14.59
C GLY A 170 -17.52 -18.39 15.64
N SER A 171 -18.62 -17.67 15.86
CA SER A 171 -19.63 -18.00 16.89
C SER A 171 -20.77 -18.87 16.37
N TYR A 172 -20.53 -19.67 15.35
CA TYR A 172 -21.49 -20.64 14.84
C TYR A 172 -21.10 -22.03 15.28
#